data_474df8475af5f36b67b8e2d4db69e4cd
#
_entry.id   474df8475af5f36b67b8e2d4db69e4cd
#
_cell.length_a   1.000
_cell.length_b   1.000
_cell.length_c   1.000
_cell.angle_alpha   90.00
_cell.angle_beta   90.00
_cell.angle_gamma   90.00
#
_symmetry.space_group_name_H-M   'P 1'
#
loop_
_entity.id
_entity.type
_entity.pdbx_description
1 polymer ?
#
loop_
_entity_poly.entity_id
_entity_poly.type
_entity_poly.pdbx_seq_one_letter_code
_entity_poly.pdbx_strand_id
1 'polypeptide(L)'
;AVRTFTKPFNEAGIQTHMLDRGLNGLRMNPVPADVRELMYKVKKAQGTDITRIFDGLNDVRNIAPSIRYAKAAGMIAQATMCITHSEVHTAEYYINMAEQLIAEGAQEICLKDMAGIGRPETLAKIVKAIKLSHPDITIQYHGHSGPGFSVATMLEIAKAGVDILDVAMEPLSWGMVHPDVITIQAMLKDAGFLVPEINMKAYMEARRLTQSYIDDFLGYFIDPRNRFMTSLLIGCGLPGGMMGSLMADLKGVHAAINTNLKAQGKAELTEDELLVQLFDEVKYIWPKLGNPPLVTPFSQYVKNVALMNIFAMSRGQERYSMIDENTWNMILGKAGRLPGKLDQEIIDLAKSKNLEFFEGDPQDNYPNVLPKFIKEMEELGWDRGQDDEELFEFAMHEKQYREYKSGEAKKNFNRELQQKMEAKFKSAGVEVKMPDLRATKYPNAERVESTSKGRLIWELDYNDHSIPPAHGTSFAEGDVVAYLETPNGIEEIKTNFAGKIVSVEKQQGDLVEKGDVVAYLEK
;
A
#
# COMPACT_ATOMS: atom_id res chain seq x y z
N ALA A 1 -5.56 16.07 -0.22
CA ALA A 1 -6.25 14.78 -0.29
C ALA A 1 -6.64 14.28 1.11
N VAL A 2 -5.70 14.06 2.06
CA VAL A 2 -6.01 13.48 3.39
C VAL A 2 -7.00 14.35 4.16
N ARG A 3 -6.77 15.67 4.29
CA ARG A 3 -7.70 16.60 4.98
C ARG A 3 -9.11 16.56 4.39
N THR A 4 -9.24 16.48 3.08
CA THR A 4 -10.53 16.39 2.39
C THR A 4 -11.24 15.07 2.71
N PHE A 5 -10.46 13.98 2.84
CA PHE A 5 -11.00 12.67 3.19
C PHE A 5 -11.42 12.59 4.66
N THR A 6 -10.60 13.03 5.61
CA THR A 6 -10.86 12.89 7.05
C THR A 6 -11.95 13.81 7.56
N LYS A 7 -12.06 15.03 6.99
CA LYS A 7 -12.97 16.07 7.43
C LYS A 7 -14.44 15.61 7.63
N PRO A 8 -15.12 14.99 6.64
CA PRO A 8 -16.51 14.58 6.80
C PRO A 8 -16.71 13.50 7.88
N PHE A 9 -15.72 12.63 8.09
CA PHE A 9 -15.78 11.63 9.15
C PHE A 9 -15.65 12.29 10.52
N ASN A 10 -14.69 13.18 10.70
CA ASN A 10 -14.48 13.89 11.97
C ASN A 10 -15.67 14.78 12.31
N GLU A 11 -16.27 15.47 11.32
CA GLU A 11 -17.50 16.26 11.50
C GLU A 11 -18.71 15.39 11.90
N ALA A 12 -18.72 14.12 11.48
CA ALA A 12 -19.74 13.15 11.88
C ALA A 12 -19.41 12.43 13.22
N GLY A 13 -18.33 12.79 13.89
CA GLY A 13 -17.88 12.14 15.13
C GLY A 13 -17.30 10.74 14.93
N ILE A 14 -16.89 10.41 13.71
CA ILE A 14 -16.28 9.11 13.35
C ILE A 14 -14.77 9.29 13.37
N GLN A 15 -14.10 8.44 14.14
CA GLN A 15 -12.63 8.44 14.21
C GLN A 15 -12.03 7.88 12.92
N THR A 16 -10.98 8.54 12.46
CA THR A 16 -10.20 8.11 11.31
C THR A 16 -8.93 7.39 11.73
N HIS A 17 -8.52 6.43 10.93
CA HIS A 17 -7.51 5.45 11.29
C HIS A 17 -6.44 5.35 10.20
N MET A 18 -5.16 5.36 10.57
CA MET A 18 -4.06 5.07 9.66
C MET A 18 -3.26 3.84 10.12
N LEU A 19 -2.54 3.24 9.20
CA LEU A 19 -1.57 2.17 9.47
C LEU A 19 -0.16 2.71 9.26
N ASP A 20 0.75 2.39 10.18
CA ASP A 20 2.18 2.61 10.00
C ASP A 20 3.02 1.41 10.46
N ARG A 21 4.26 1.35 10.01
CA ARG A 21 5.18 0.22 10.20
C ARG A 21 6.28 0.52 11.22
N GLY A 22 5.97 1.15 12.33
CA GLY A 22 6.95 1.43 13.39
C GLY A 22 8.24 2.03 12.82
N LEU A 23 9.36 1.32 12.91
CA LEU A 23 10.66 1.77 12.37
C LEU A 23 10.61 2.21 10.90
N ASN A 24 9.75 1.59 10.10
CA ASN A 24 9.66 1.85 8.66
C ASN A 24 8.67 2.98 8.31
N GLY A 25 7.88 3.49 9.26
CA GLY A 25 6.86 4.50 8.98
C GLY A 25 5.89 4.06 7.89
N LEU A 26 5.82 4.80 6.79
CA LEU A 26 4.99 4.43 5.63
C LEU A 26 5.78 3.70 4.52
N ARG A 27 7.08 3.47 4.70
CA ARG A 27 7.95 2.82 3.71
C ARG A 27 8.08 1.32 3.94
N MET A 28 8.75 0.66 3.01
CA MET A 28 9.19 -0.74 3.15
C MET A 28 10.53 -0.87 3.87
N ASN A 29 11.31 0.23 3.93
CA ASN A 29 12.61 0.33 4.55
C ASN A 29 12.55 1.25 5.77
N PRO A 30 13.47 1.13 6.73
CA PRO A 30 13.54 1.99 7.90
C PRO A 30 13.60 3.48 7.57
N VAL A 31 13.07 4.29 8.47
CA VAL A 31 12.92 5.74 8.33
C VAL A 31 13.64 6.43 9.50
N PRO A 32 14.38 7.54 9.26
CA PRO A 32 14.94 8.37 10.32
C PRO A 32 13.91 8.80 11.37
N ALA A 33 14.34 8.91 12.61
CA ALA A 33 13.45 9.20 13.75
C ALA A 33 12.71 10.54 13.60
N ASP A 34 13.40 11.59 13.14
CA ASP A 34 12.83 12.91 12.91
C ASP A 34 11.70 12.90 11.85
N VAL A 35 11.86 12.12 10.79
CA VAL A 35 10.82 11.95 9.75
C VAL A 35 9.61 11.19 10.29
N ARG A 36 9.83 10.16 11.15
CA ARG A 36 8.73 9.45 11.81
C ARG A 36 7.96 10.37 12.78
N GLU A 37 8.67 11.15 13.58
CA GLU A 37 8.05 12.10 14.48
C GLU A 37 7.22 13.14 13.71
N LEU A 38 7.75 13.68 12.62
CA LEU A 38 7.02 14.60 11.75
C LEU A 38 5.77 13.95 11.15
N MET A 39 5.84 12.68 10.75
CA MET A 39 4.70 11.93 10.23
C MET A 39 3.47 12.01 11.15
N TYR A 40 3.63 11.73 12.43
CA TYR A 40 2.49 11.75 13.37
C TYR A 40 1.93 13.15 13.55
N LYS A 41 2.78 14.18 13.64
CA LYS A 41 2.34 15.58 13.72
C LYS A 41 1.51 15.98 12.50
N VAL A 42 2.01 15.69 11.31
CA VAL A 42 1.32 15.99 10.04
C VAL A 42 0.01 15.21 9.92
N LYS A 43 0.00 13.90 10.21
CA LYS A 43 -1.21 13.07 10.10
C LYS A 43 -2.27 13.50 11.10
N LYS A 44 -1.91 13.87 12.33
CA LYS A 44 -2.86 14.45 13.29
C LYS A 44 -3.44 15.78 12.80
N ALA A 45 -2.60 16.69 12.31
CA ALA A 45 -3.05 17.96 11.73
C ALA A 45 -3.93 17.76 10.49
N GLN A 46 -3.76 16.68 9.76
CA GLN A 46 -4.59 16.26 8.64
C GLN A 46 -5.91 15.58 9.06
N GLY A 47 -6.16 15.40 10.38
CA GLY A 47 -7.41 14.89 10.93
C GLY A 47 -7.42 13.38 11.18
N THR A 48 -6.25 12.71 11.23
CA THR A 48 -6.17 11.30 11.62
C THR A 48 -6.17 11.17 13.15
N ASP A 49 -7.04 10.31 13.70
CA ASP A 49 -7.23 10.17 15.14
C ASP A 49 -6.42 9.02 15.73
N ILE A 50 -6.40 7.87 15.06
CA ILE A 50 -5.78 6.64 15.54
C ILE A 50 -4.67 6.24 14.59
N THR A 51 -3.52 5.85 15.12
CA THR A 51 -2.48 5.19 14.34
C THR A 51 -2.28 3.75 14.79
N ARG A 52 -2.39 2.81 13.86
CA ARG A 52 -2.14 1.38 14.03
C ARG A 52 -0.67 1.11 13.75
N ILE A 53 0.12 1.02 14.80
CA ILE A 53 1.57 0.89 14.76
C ILE A 53 1.94 -0.58 14.83
N PHE A 54 2.50 -1.13 13.76
CA PHE A 54 3.04 -2.50 13.80
C PHE A 54 4.53 -2.52 13.45
N ASP A 55 5.22 -3.53 13.90
CA ASP A 55 6.54 -3.89 13.40
C ASP A 55 6.49 -5.27 12.74
N GLY A 56 7.09 -5.38 11.57
CA GLY A 56 7.04 -6.65 10.83
C GLY A 56 7.80 -7.80 11.48
N LEU A 57 8.66 -7.53 12.46
CA LEU A 57 9.33 -8.55 13.28
C LEU A 57 8.69 -8.75 14.66
N ASN A 58 7.64 -7.96 14.98
CA ASN A 58 7.08 -7.88 16.34
C ASN A 58 8.12 -7.41 17.38
N ASP A 59 9.14 -6.66 16.96
CA ASP A 59 10.13 -6.11 17.89
C ASP A 59 9.57 -4.84 18.57
N VAL A 60 9.29 -4.94 19.85
CA VAL A 60 8.72 -3.83 20.65
C VAL A 60 9.62 -2.58 20.59
N ARG A 61 10.95 -2.72 20.46
CA ARG A 61 11.88 -1.58 20.33
C ARG A 61 11.60 -0.72 19.11
N ASN A 62 11.11 -1.32 18.02
CA ASN A 62 10.72 -0.62 16.80
C ASN A 62 9.38 0.10 16.93
N ILE A 63 8.48 -0.41 17.80
CA ILE A 63 7.13 0.12 18.03
C ILE A 63 7.13 1.22 19.09
N ALA A 64 7.87 1.06 20.18
CA ALA A 64 7.86 1.92 21.33
C ALA A 64 8.14 3.42 21.03
N PRO A 65 9.13 3.81 20.21
CA PRO A 65 9.32 5.21 19.82
C PRO A 65 8.09 5.78 19.11
N SER A 66 7.46 5.00 18.22
CA SER A 66 6.24 5.39 17.49
C SER A 66 5.05 5.61 18.42
N ILE A 67 4.89 4.79 19.47
CA ILE A 67 3.87 5.03 20.51
C ILE A 67 4.08 6.41 21.14
N ARG A 68 5.32 6.72 21.52
CA ARG A 68 5.65 8.03 22.13
C ARG A 68 5.40 9.20 21.19
N TYR A 69 5.80 9.10 19.92
CA TYR A 69 5.59 10.15 18.92
C TYR A 69 4.10 10.36 18.61
N ALA A 70 3.33 9.28 18.46
CA ALA A 70 1.89 9.35 18.23
C ALA A 70 1.16 10.05 19.38
N LYS A 71 1.45 9.66 20.62
CA LYS A 71 0.88 10.29 21.83
C LYS A 71 1.27 11.76 21.94
N ALA A 72 2.54 12.11 21.71
CA ALA A 72 3.01 13.50 21.71
C ALA A 72 2.32 14.36 20.64
N ALA A 73 1.95 13.77 19.50
CA ALA A 73 1.17 14.42 18.45
C ALA A 73 -0.34 14.50 18.78
N GLY A 74 -0.82 13.87 19.85
CA GLY A 74 -2.24 13.85 20.24
C GLY A 74 -3.07 12.80 19.46
N MET A 75 -2.43 11.77 18.91
CA MET A 75 -3.09 10.61 18.33
C MET A 75 -3.29 9.50 19.36
N ILE A 76 -4.27 8.65 19.14
CA ILE A 76 -4.40 7.38 19.87
C ILE A 76 -3.37 6.42 19.30
N ALA A 77 -2.47 5.92 20.16
CA ALA A 77 -1.46 4.93 19.78
C ALA A 77 -2.04 3.51 19.95
N GLN A 78 -2.42 2.88 18.85
CA GLN A 78 -2.83 1.49 18.80
C GLN A 78 -1.61 0.63 18.46
N ALA A 79 -1.04 -0.05 19.45
CA ALA A 79 0.09 -0.95 19.23
C ALA A 79 -0.39 -2.32 18.72
N THR A 80 0.34 -2.88 17.77
CA THR A 80 -0.16 -3.99 16.96
C THR A 80 0.78 -5.18 16.99
N MET A 81 0.21 -6.35 17.21
CA MET A 81 0.88 -7.64 17.13
C MET A 81 0.56 -8.30 15.80
N CYS A 82 1.58 -8.57 14.99
CA CYS A 82 1.43 -9.32 13.74
C CYS A 82 1.23 -10.79 14.04
N ILE A 83 0.03 -11.29 13.76
CA ILE A 83 -0.35 -12.67 14.05
C ILE A 83 0.20 -13.60 12.97
N THR A 84 0.89 -14.64 13.42
CA THR A 84 1.29 -15.79 12.62
C THR A 84 1.21 -17.06 13.47
N HIS A 85 1.50 -18.21 12.89
CA HIS A 85 1.39 -19.49 13.58
C HIS A 85 2.66 -20.31 13.37
N SER A 86 3.40 -20.54 14.45
CA SER A 86 4.62 -21.36 14.49
C SER A 86 4.87 -21.84 15.93
N GLU A 87 5.92 -22.62 16.12
CA GLU A 87 6.38 -23.03 17.46
C GLU A 87 6.81 -21.86 18.35
N VAL A 88 7.24 -20.75 17.74
CA VAL A 88 7.62 -19.51 18.45
C VAL A 88 6.40 -18.68 18.79
N HIS A 89 5.45 -18.54 17.87
CA HIS A 89 4.31 -17.64 17.95
C HIS A 89 3.13 -18.31 18.71
N THR A 90 3.34 -18.55 20.00
CA THR A 90 2.36 -19.13 20.92
C THR A 90 1.45 -18.06 21.54
N ALA A 91 0.39 -18.47 22.25
CA ALA A 91 -0.45 -17.53 22.99
C ALA A 91 0.37 -16.73 24.01
N GLU A 92 1.30 -17.40 24.72
CA GLU A 92 2.17 -16.79 25.73
C GLU A 92 3.12 -15.74 25.12
N TYR A 93 3.65 -16.01 23.91
CA TYR A 93 4.44 -15.02 23.17
C TYR A 93 3.66 -13.72 22.95
N TYR A 94 2.42 -13.81 22.49
CA TYR A 94 1.58 -12.64 22.22
C TYR A 94 1.10 -11.95 23.49
N ILE A 95 0.80 -12.70 24.54
CA ILE A 95 0.45 -12.12 25.85
C ILE A 95 1.63 -11.31 26.40
N ASN A 96 2.84 -11.88 26.40
CA ASN A 96 4.05 -11.16 26.84
C ASN A 96 4.34 -9.93 25.98
N MET A 97 4.11 -10.00 24.68
CA MET A 97 4.27 -8.85 23.80
C MET A 97 3.26 -7.76 24.12
N ALA A 98 1.99 -8.11 24.36
CA ALA A 98 0.97 -7.14 24.74
C ALA A 98 1.32 -6.44 26.06
N GLU A 99 1.79 -7.14 27.09
CA GLU A 99 2.27 -6.55 28.35
C GLU A 99 3.38 -5.53 28.12
N GLN A 100 4.36 -5.84 27.27
CA GLN A 100 5.44 -4.92 26.93
C GLN A 100 4.91 -3.67 26.19
N LEU A 101 4.01 -3.85 25.21
CA LEU A 101 3.43 -2.72 24.47
C LEU A 101 2.58 -1.80 25.36
N ILE A 102 1.82 -2.36 26.29
CA ILE A 102 1.04 -1.62 27.28
C ILE A 102 1.98 -0.86 28.23
N ALA A 103 3.06 -1.48 28.67
CA ALA A 103 4.08 -0.83 29.51
C ALA A 103 4.76 0.34 28.79
N GLU A 104 4.95 0.28 27.48
CA GLU A 104 5.43 1.40 26.65
C GLU A 104 4.37 2.50 26.42
N GLY A 105 3.16 2.30 26.92
CA GLY A 105 2.08 3.27 26.94
C GLY A 105 1.14 3.20 25.74
N ALA A 106 1.01 2.04 25.10
CA ALA A 106 -0.05 1.80 24.13
C ALA A 106 -1.42 2.06 24.75
N GLN A 107 -2.29 2.74 24.03
CA GLN A 107 -3.66 3.04 24.47
C GLN A 107 -4.65 1.98 23.99
N GLU A 108 -4.31 1.30 22.92
CA GLU A 108 -5.06 0.20 22.33
C GLU A 108 -4.12 -0.89 21.86
N ILE A 109 -4.61 -2.13 21.81
CA ILE A 109 -3.90 -3.30 21.26
C ILE A 109 -4.65 -3.82 20.04
N CYS A 110 -3.94 -4.07 18.94
CA CYS A 110 -4.50 -4.71 17.76
C CYS A 110 -3.89 -6.09 17.53
N LEU A 111 -4.74 -7.11 17.37
CA LEU A 111 -4.33 -8.41 16.82
C LEU A 111 -4.49 -8.36 15.30
N LYS A 112 -3.36 -8.30 14.57
CA LYS A 112 -3.34 -8.13 13.13
C LYS A 112 -3.04 -9.45 12.42
N ASP A 113 -4.10 -10.10 11.96
CA ASP A 113 -4.07 -11.35 11.21
C ASP A 113 -4.29 -11.13 9.72
N MET A 114 -3.28 -10.58 9.05
CA MET A 114 -3.36 -10.23 7.64
C MET A 114 -3.25 -11.44 6.69
N ALA A 115 -2.82 -12.59 7.17
CA ALA A 115 -2.86 -13.84 6.43
C ALA A 115 -4.19 -14.61 6.66
N GLY A 116 -4.96 -14.24 7.67
CA GLY A 116 -6.20 -14.91 8.05
C GLY A 116 -5.96 -16.31 8.63
N ILE A 117 -4.78 -16.55 9.20
CA ILE A 117 -4.35 -17.89 9.71
C ILE A 117 -4.43 -18.01 11.23
N GLY A 118 -4.80 -16.95 11.92
CA GLY A 118 -4.98 -16.94 13.36
C GLY A 118 -6.00 -18.01 13.78
N ARG A 119 -5.61 -18.88 14.69
CA ARG A 119 -6.48 -19.96 15.18
C ARG A 119 -7.50 -19.39 16.16
N PRO A 120 -8.81 -19.64 15.96
CA PRO A 120 -9.87 -19.02 16.78
C PRO A 120 -9.64 -19.18 18.28
N GLU A 121 -9.36 -20.40 18.74
CA GLU A 121 -9.12 -20.68 20.15
C GLU A 121 -7.87 -20.00 20.71
N THR A 122 -6.77 -19.96 19.92
CA THR A 122 -5.52 -19.31 20.34
C THR A 122 -5.73 -17.81 20.50
N LEU A 123 -6.41 -17.17 19.55
CA LEU A 123 -6.69 -15.73 19.62
C LEU A 123 -7.67 -15.40 20.76
N ALA A 124 -8.67 -16.24 20.99
CA ALA A 124 -9.57 -16.10 22.15
C ALA A 124 -8.82 -16.19 23.48
N LYS A 125 -7.85 -17.09 23.62
CA LYS A 125 -6.98 -17.18 24.82
C LYS A 125 -6.18 -15.90 25.02
N ILE A 126 -5.61 -15.34 23.95
CA ILE A 126 -4.84 -14.08 24.00
C ILE A 126 -5.74 -12.93 24.46
N VAL A 127 -6.89 -12.73 23.81
CA VAL A 127 -7.85 -11.67 24.16
C VAL A 127 -8.28 -11.80 25.62
N LYS A 128 -8.68 -13.00 26.06
CA LYS A 128 -9.12 -13.26 27.42
C LYS A 128 -8.03 -12.96 28.45
N ALA A 129 -6.78 -13.33 28.17
CA ALA A 129 -5.66 -13.08 29.07
C ALA A 129 -5.38 -11.58 29.21
N ILE A 130 -5.33 -10.86 28.10
CA ILE A 130 -5.11 -9.40 28.11
C ILE A 130 -6.24 -8.69 28.85
N LYS A 131 -7.51 -9.07 28.63
CA LYS A 131 -8.66 -8.47 29.33
C LYS A 131 -8.70 -8.78 30.80
N LEU A 132 -8.15 -9.90 31.23
CA LEU A 132 -8.03 -10.23 32.67
C LEU A 132 -6.97 -9.35 33.37
N SER A 133 -5.84 -9.08 32.73
CA SER A 133 -4.77 -8.23 33.28
C SER A 133 -5.05 -6.74 33.11
N HIS A 134 -5.68 -6.36 31.99
CA HIS A 134 -5.95 -4.97 31.59
C HIS A 134 -7.39 -4.82 31.12
N PRO A 135 -8.40 -4.80 32.03
CA PRO A 135 -9.82 -4.75 31.67
C PRO A 135 -10.21 -3.57 30.79
N ASP A 136 -9.55 -2.43 31.00
CA ASP A 136 -9.87 -1.16 30.32
C ASP A 136 -9.15 -0.96 29.01
N ILE A 137 -8.18 -1.83 28.63
CA ILE A 137 -7.47 -1.69 27.36
C ILE A 137 -8.39 -2.06 26.21
N THR A 138 -8.49 -1.21 25.22
CA THR A 138 -9.24 -1.52 23.98
C THR A 138 -8.47 -2.53 23.14
N ILE A 139 -9.14 -3.63 22.78
CA ILE A 139 -8.59 -4.65 21.89
C ILE A 139 -9.35 -4.63 20.57
N GLN A 140 -8.62 -4.47 19.47
CA GLN A 140 -9.16 -4.54 18.12
C GLN A 140 -8.60 -5.74 17.35
N TYR A 141 -9.43 -6.38 16.56
CA TYR A 141 -9.01 -7.46 15.68
C TYR A 141 -9.11 -7.06 14.21
N HIS A 142 -8.01 -7.23 13.50
CA HIS A 142 -7.87 -7.02 12.07
C HIS A 142 -7.56 -8.35 11.40
N GLY A 143 -8.57 -9.04 10.89
CA GLY A 143 -8.42 -10.37 10.32
C GLY A 143 -8.94 -10.49 8.89
N HIS A 144 -8.10 -11.04 7.99
CA HIS A 144 -8.46 -11.28 6.60
C HIS A 144 -9.18 -12.62 6.43
N SER A 145 -10.04 -12.71 5.39
CA SER A 145 -10.87 -13.90 5.14
C SER A 145 -10.11 -15.05 4.46
N GLY A 146 -8.98 -14.77 3.81
CA GLY A 146 -8.16 -15.66 2.97
C GLY A 146 -8.43 -17.17 3.08
N PRO A 147 -7.96 -17.84 4.15
CA PRO A 147 -8.15 -19.29 4.32
C PRO A 147 -9.49 -19.70 4.95
N GLY A 148 -10.33 -18.73 5.38
CA GLY A 148 -11.68 -19.01 5.87
C GLY A 148 -11.88 -19.00 7.38
N PHE A 149 -10.86 -18.76 8.20
CA PHE A 149 -11.00 -18.74 9.67
C PHE A 149 -11.66 -17.48 10.23
N SER A 150 -11.61 -16.35 9.52
CA SER A 150 -11.90 -15.03 10.07
C SER A 150 -13.27 -14.92 10.76
N VAL A 151 -14.34 -15.47 10.18
CA VAL A 151 -15.69 -15.43 10.78
C VAL A 151 -15.73 -16.18 12.09
N ALA A 152 -15.19 -17.40 12.13
CA ALA A 152 -15.11 -18.20 13.36
C ALA A 152 -14.24 -17.51 14.41
N THR A 153 -13.12 -16.94 13.99
CA THR A 153 -12.22 -16.19 14.88
C THR A 153 -12.94 -14.99 15.48
N MET A 154 -13.65 -14.19 14.68
CA MET A 154 -14.40 -13.02 15.15
C MET A 154 -15.45 -13.40 16.19
N LEU A 155 -16.14 -14.53 16.02
CA LEU A 155 -17.10 -15.03 17.01
C LEU A 155 -16.43 -15.42 18.32
N GLU A 156 -15.34 -16.19 18.26
CA GLU A 156 -14.67 -16.68 19.47
C GLU A 156 -13.98 -15.56 20.25
N ILE A 157 -13.34 -14.59 19.57
CA ILE A 157 -12.74 -13.43 20.24
C ILE A 157 -13.79 -12.46 20.78
N ALA A 158 -14.98 -12.34 20.13
CA ALA A 158 -16.09 -11.57 20.68
C ALA A 158 -16.55 -12.13 22.03
N LYS A 159 -16.70 -13.46 22.12
CA LYS A 159 -17.00 -14.14 23.39
C LYS A 159 -15.89 -13.97 24.43
N ALA A 160 -14.64 -13.78 24.00
CA ALA A 160 -13.48 -13.55 24.86
C ALA A 160 -13.32 -12.09 25.33
N GLY A 161 -14.11 -11.14 24.77
CA GLY A 161 -14.14 -9.75 25.21
C GLY A 161 -13.38 -8.78 24.31
N VAL A 162 -13.17 -9.07 23.02
CA VAL A 162 -12.67 -8.08 22.07
C VAL A 162 -13.66 -6.92 21.94
N ASP A 163 -13.13 -5.70 21.80
CA ASP A 163 -13.97 -4.50 21.74
C ASP A 163 -14.34 -4.10 20.31
N ILE A 164 -13.42 -4.29 19.36
CA ILE A 164 -13.58 -3.80 17.99
C ILE A 164 -13.17 -4.89 16.99
N LEU A 165 -13.99 -5.05 15.95
CA LEU A 165 -13.74 -5.96 14.83
C LEU A 165 -13.63 -5.17 13.52
N ASP A 166 -12.53 -5.33 12.78
CA ASP A 166 -12.40 -4.76 11.45
C ASP A 166 -13.23 -5.57 10.45
N VAL A 167 -14.07 -4.88 9.71
CA VAL A 167 -14.92 -5.45 8.68
C VAL A 167 -14.79 -4.66 7.38
N ALA A 168 -15.28 -5.22 6.29
CA ALA A 168 -15.33 -4.57 4.99
C ALA A 168 -16.78 -4.43 4.50
N MET A 169 -16.97 -3.83 3.33
CA MET A 169 -18.26 -3.74 2.67
C MET A 169 -18.16 -4.19 1.22
N GLU A 170 -19.24 -4.71 0.66
CA GLU A 170 -19.32 -4.98 -0.79
C GLU A 170 -19.09 -3.71 -1.62
N PRO A 171 -18.45 -3.82 -2.79
CA PRO A 171 -17.97 -5.05 -3.45
C PRO A 171 -16.54 -5.45 -3.09
N LEU A 172 -15.95 -4.86 -2.03
CA LEU A 172 -14.55 -5.05 -1.62
C LEU A 172 -14.43 -5.94 -0.35
N SER A 173 -15.50 -6.61 0.08
CA SER A 173 -15.45 -7.60 1.17
C SER A 173 -15.06 -8.99 0.69
N TRP A 174 -14.67 -9.88 1.63
CA TRP A 174 -14.30 -11.28 1.43
C TRP A 174 -12.97 -11.49 0.68
N GLY A 175 -12.73 -12.72 0.23
CA GLY A 175 -11.48 -13.07 -0.44
C GLY A 175 -10.27 -12.79 0.43
N MET A 176 -9.34 -11.95 -0.07
CA MET A 176 -8.10 -11.59 0.63
C MET A 176 -8.25 -10.35 1.54
N VAL A 177 -9.47 -9.89 1.79
CA VAL A 177 -9.78 -8.78 2.70
C VAL A 177 -10.68 -9.25 3.85
N HIS A 178 -11.33 -8.34 4.56
CA HIS A 178 -12.15 -8.68 5.72
C HIS A 178 -13.51 -9.27 5.33
N PRO A 179 -14.18 -9.99 6.25
CA PRO A 179 -15.59 -10.35 6.12
C PRO A 179 -16.48 -9.11 5.96
N ASP A 180 -17.65 -9.32 5.34
CA ASP A 180 -18.61 -8.25 5.18
C ASP A 180 -19.29 -7.88 6.50
N VAL A 181 -19.49 -6.58 6.71
CA VAL A 181 -20.10 -6.01 7.92
C VAL A 181 -21.51 -6.55 8.19
N ILE A 182 -22.30 -6.81 7.14
CA ILE A 182 -23.68 -7.35 7.28
C ILE A 182 -23.63 -8.75 7.88
N THR A 183 -22.72 -9.60 7.38
CA THR A 183 -22.55 -10.98 7.88
C THR A 183 -22.09 -10.99 9.33
N ILE A 184 -21.11 -10.17 9.69
CA ILE A 184 -20.58 -10.10 11.05
C ILE A 184 -21.62 -9.53 12.01
N GLN A 185 -22.36 -8.50 11.61
CA GLN A 185 -23.46 -7.97 12.42
C GLN A 185 -24.52 -9.05 12.70
N ALA A 186 -24.96 -9.77 11.66
CA ALA A 186 -25.98 -10.82 11.81
C ALA A 186 -25.50 -11.95 12.76
N MET A 187 -24.25 -12.39 12.60
CA MET A 187 -23.64 -13.41 13.45
C MET A 187 -23.57 -12.98 14.92
N LEU A 188 -23.14 -11.74 15.17
CA LEU A 188 -23.01 -11.22 16.53
C LEU A 188 -24.36 -11.03 17.21
N LYS A 189 -25.39 -10.55 16.46
CA LYS A 189 -26.77 -10.47 16.97
C LYS A 189 -27.33 -11.84 17.36
N ASP A 190 -27.14 -12.84 16.51
CA ASP A 190 -27.56 -14.23 16.81
C ASP A 190 -26.85 -14.77 18.05
N ALA A 191 -25.58 -14.41 18.24
CA ALA A 191 -24.81 -14.76 19.43
C ALA A 191 -25.16 -13.94 20.70
N GLY A 192 -26.12 -13.01 20.61
CA GLY A 192 -26.61 -12.22 21.74
C GLY A 192 -25.84 -10.94 22.03
N PHE A 193 -24.97 -10.50 21.14
CA PHE A 193 -24.24 -9.22 21.30
C PHE A 193 -25.10 -8.03 20.86
N LEU A 194 -24.92 -6.92 21.56
CA LEU A 194 -25.44 -5.62 21.12
C LEU A 194 -24.44 -5.01 20.14
N VAL A 195 -24.85 -4.79 18.91
CA VAL A 195 -24.03 -4.20 17.85
C VAL A 195 -24.79 -3.06 17.16
N PRO A 196 -24.09 -2.06 16.64
CA PRO A 196 -24.73 -0.93 15.93
C PRO A 196 -25.58 -1.40 14.76
N GLU A 197 -26.68 -0.69 14.49
CA GLU A 197 -27.52 -0.94 13.32
C GLU A 197 -26.86 -0.37 12.07
N ILE A 198 -26.91 -1.15 10.98
CA ILE A 198 -26.40 -0.71 9.68
C ILE A 198 -27.50 0.08 8.97
N ASN A 199 -27.19 1.31 8.56
CA ASN A 199 -28.05 2.07 7.66
C ASN A 199 -27.97 1.46 6.24
N MET A 200 -28.88 0.55 5.92
CA MET A 200 -28.88 -0.18 4.64
C MET A 200 -28.99 0.74 3.42
N LYS A 201 -29.67 1.89 3.53
CA LYS A 201 -29.74 2.86 2.43
C LYS A 201 -28.37 3.47 2.16
N ALA A 202 -27.65 3.88 3.19
CA ALA A 202 -26.30 4.42 3.07
C ALA A 202 -25.29 3.34 2.61
N TYR A 203 -25.42 2.10 3.11
CA TYR A 203 -24.61 0.97 2.67
C TYR A 203 -24.77 0.71 1.16
N MET A 204 -26.00 0.66 0.65
CA MET A 204 -26.26 0.43 -0.78
C MET A 204 -25.75 1.57 -1.66
N GLU A 205 -25.84 2.81 -1.20
CA GLU A 205 -25.30 3.96 -1.92
C GLU A 205 -23.76 3.92 -1.95
N ALA A 206 -23.10 3.65 -0.82
CA ALA A 206 -21.64 3.49 -0.76
C ALA A 206 -21.18 2.33 -1.65
N ARG A 207 -21.90 1.19 -1.63
CA ARG A 207 -21.63 0.04 -2.51
C ARG A 207 -21.70 0.42 -3.98
N ARG A 208 -22.75 1.15 -4.38
CA ARG A 208 -22.95 1.62 -5.76
C ARG A 208 -21.80 2.55 -6.20
N LEU A 209 -21.43 3.52 -5.35
CA LEU A 209 -20.32 4.44 -5.64
C LEU A 209 -18.99 3.69 -5.77
N THR A 210 -18.72 2.78 -4.85
CA THR A 210 -17.50 1.95 -4.91
C THR A 210 -17.45 1.11 -6.20
N GLN A 211 -18.58 0.51 -6.60
CA GLN A 211 -18.65 -0.24 -7.85
C GLN A 211 -18.39 0.66 -9.05
N SER A 212 -18.93 1.89 -9.10
CA SER A 212 -18.65 2.79 -10.22
C SER A 212 -17.16 3.14 -10.34
N TYR A 213 -16.44 3.34 -9.23
CA TYR A 213 -14.99 3.54 -9.27
C TYR A 213 -14.22 2.31 -9.75
N ILE A 214 -14.70 1.11 -9.40
CA ILE A 214 -14.10 -0.14 -9.91
C ILE A 214 -14.31 -0.25 -11.42
N ASP A 215 -15.51 0.05 -11.89
CA ASP A 215 -15.86 -0.03 -13.31
C ASP A 215 -15.08 1.03 -14.13
N ASP A 216 -14.92 2.24 -13.59
CA ASP A 216 -14.23 3.34 -14.27
C ASP A 216 -12.72 3.08 -14.43
N PHE A 217 -12.01 2.69 -13.37
CA PHE A 217 -10.56 2.52 -13.46
C PHE A 217 -9.94 1.52 -12.48
N LEU A 218 -10.42 1.38 -11.24
CA LEU A 218 -9.80 0.51 -10.24
C LEU A 218 -9.76 -0.95 -10.68
N GLY A 219 -10.77 -1.42 -11.41
CA GLY A 219 -10.85 -2.78 -11.93
C GLY A 219 -9.72 -3.16 -12.89
N TYR A 220 -8.99 -2.19 -13.43
CA TYR A 220 -7.78 -2.45 -14.22
C TYR A 220 -6.54 -2.77 -13.36
N PHE A 221 -6.57 -2.39 -12.07
CA PHE A 221 -5.48 -2.59 -11.12
C PHE A 221 -5.78 -3.71 -10.10
N ILE A 222 -7.05 -4.06 -9.90
CA ILE A 222 -7.44 -5.15 -8.98
C ILE A 222 -7.25 -6.49 -9.67
N ASP A 223 -6.40 -7.34 -9.10
CA ASP A 223 -6.29 -8.74 -9.55
C ASP A 223 -7.57 -9.50 -9.14
N PRO A 224 -8.32 -10.09 -10.09
CA PRO A 224 -9.54 -10.84 -9.78
C PRO A 224 -9.32 -11.99 -8.79
N ARG A 225 -8.11 -12.55 -8.73
CA ARG A 225 -7.75 -13.64 -7.79
C ARG A 225 -7.82 -13.20 -6.34
N ASN A 226 -7.69 -11.91 -6.04
CA ASN A 226 -7.84 -11.39 -4.66
C ASN A 226 -9.27 -11.52 -4.13
N ARG A 227 -10.24 -11.84 -4.97
CA ARG A 227 -11.64 -12.09 -4.56
C ARG A 227 -11.89 -13.53 -4.12
N PHE A 228 -10.93 -14.44 -4.35
CA PHE A 228 -11.07 -15.84 -3.99
C PHE A 228 -10.40 -16.12 -2.65
N MET A 229 -11.07 -16.98 -1.87
CA MET A 229 -10.47 -17.58 -0.67
C MET A 229 -9.62 -18.77 -1.08
N THR A 230 -8.53 -19.01 -0.36
CA THR A 230 -7.69 -20.19 -0.56
C THR A 230 -7.16 -20.74 0.76
N SER A 231 -7.46 -22.02 1.02
CA SER A 231 -6.95 -22.73 2.17
C SER A 231 -5.45 -23.04 2.11
N LEU A 232 -4.82 -22.90 0.94
CA LEU A 232 -3.37 -23.10 0.79
C LEU A 232 -2.54 -22.16 1.67
N LEU A 233 -3.08 -20.99 1.99
CA LEU A 233 -2.43 -20.03 2.90
C LEU A 233 -2.20 -20.59 4.30
N ILE A 234 -2.99 -21.59 4.74
CA ILE A 234 -2.81 -22.24 6.05
C ILE A 234 -1.44 -22.91 6.15
N GLY A 235 -0.97 -23.51 5.07
CA GLY A 235 0.29 -24.25 5.05
C GLY A 235 1.54 -23.36 5.03
N CYS A 236 1.49 -22.23 4.32
CA CYS A 236 2.65 -21.36 4.15
C CYS A 236 2.60 -20.08 5.00
N GLY A 237 1.42 -19.70 5.54
CA GLY A 237 1.26 -18.49 6.35
C GLY A 237 1.51 -17.15 5.62
N LEU A 238 1.66 -17.17 4.29
CA LEU A 238 1.89 -15.96 3.52
C LEU A 238 0.62 -15.09 3.45
N PRO A 239 0.75 -13.75 3.45
CA PRO A 239 -0.38 -12.86 3.29
C PRO A 239 -1.13 -13.09 1.98
N GLY A 240 -2.45 -13.12 2.04
CA GLY A 240 -3.29 -13.33 0.85
C GLY A 240 -3.05 -12.30 -0.25
N GLY A 241 -2.82 -11.02 0.12
CA GLY A 241 -2.47 -9.96 -0.82
C GLY A 241 -1.18 -10.19 -1.61
N MET A 242 -0.31 -11.11 -1.16
CA MET A 242 0.90 -11.49 -1.89
C MET A 242 0.66 -12.57 -2.98
N MET A 243 -0.48 -13.27 -2.95
CA MET A 243 -0.73 -14.37 -3.90
C MET A 243 -0.66 -13.91 -5.36
N GLY A 244 -1.17 -12.72 -5.67
CA GLY A 244 -1.08 -12.16 -7.01
C GLY A 244 0.36 -11.94 -7.47
N SER A 245 1.19 -11.31 -6.64
CA SER A 245 2.61 -11.10 -6.95
C SER A 245 3.38 -12.42 -6.97
N LEU A 246 3.08 -13.34 -6.05
CA LEU A 246 3.70 -14.67 -6.02
C LEU A 246 3.46 -15.43 -7.32
N MET A 247 2.22 -15.47 -7.80
CA MET A 247 1.89 -16.16 -9.06
C MET A 247 2.52 -15.47 -10.28
N ALA A 248 2.68 -14.15 -10.26
CA ALA A 248 3.39 -13.43 -11.30
C ALA A 248 4.90 -13.76 -11.30
N ASP A 249 5.52 -13.79 -10.12
CA ASP A 249 6.93 -14.16 -9.96
C ASP A 249 7.19 -15.61 -10.39
N LEU A 250 6.30 -16.54 -10.00
CA LEU A 250 6.39 -17.94 -10.42
C LEU A 250 6.34 -18.08 -11.95
N LYS A 251 5.40 -17.40 -12.61
CA LYS A 251 5.33 -17.40 -14.09
C LYS A 251 6.60 -16.85 -14.73
N GLY A 252 7.19 -15.80 -14.12
CA GLY A 252 8.43 -15.20 -14.60
C GLY A 252 9.63 -16.16 -14.55
N VAL A 253 9.70 -17.03 -13.55
CA VAL A 253 10.84 -17.96 -13.36
C VAL A 253 10.56 -19.39 -13.87
N HIS A 254 9.31 -19.77 -14.06
CA HIS A 254 8.89 -21.13 -14.43
C HIS A 254 9.61 -21.64 -15.72
N ALA A 255 9.59 -20.83 -16.77
CA ALA A 255 10.25 -21.17 -18.02
C ALA A 255 11.78 -21.37 -17.84
N ALA A 256 12.42 -20.52 -17.04
CA ALA A 256 13.85 -20.60 -16.77
C ALA A 256 14.20 -21.84 -15.92
N ILE A 257 13.39 -22.16 -14.91
CA ILE A 257 13.55 -23.38 -14.09
C ILE A 257 13.42 -24.62 -14.97
N ASN A 258 12.39 -24.70 -15.80
CA ASN A 258 12.19 -25.84 -16.68
C ASN A 258 13.30 -26.00 -17.72
N THR A 259 13.84 -24.90 -18.24
CA THR A 259 15.03 -24.94 -19.10
C THR A 259 16.23 -25.56 -18.37
N ASN A 260 16.46 -25.17 -17.11
CA ASN A 260 17.55 -25.72 -16.29
C ASN A 260 17.34 -27.21 -15.98
N LEU A 261 16.11 -27.62 -15.63
CA LEU A 261 15.78 -29.03 -15.35
C LEU A 261 15.96 -29.91 -16.58
N LYS A 262 15.51 -29.46 -17.74
CA LYS A 262 15.68 -30.16 -19.02
C LYS A 262 17.16 -30.33 -19.38
N ALA A 263 17.99 -29.31 -19.14
CA ALA A 263 19.43 -29.41 -19.35
C ALA A 263 20.10 -30.47 -18.45
N GLN A 264 19.50 -30.81 -17.32
CA GLN A 264 19.94 -31.85 -16.38
C GLN A 264 19.28 -33.21 -16.64
N GLY A 265 18.46 -33.35 -17.67
CA GLY A 265 17.70 -34.59 -17.96
C GLY A 265 16.57 -34.86 -16.96
N LYS A 266 16.13 -33.86 -16.22
CA LYS A 266 15.00 -33.93 -15.28
C LYS A 266 13.69 -33.56 -15.93
N ALA A 267 12.57 -34.04 -15.37
CA ALA A 267 11.24 -33.69 -15.84
C ALA A 267 10.94 -32.19 -15.62
N GLU A 268 10.21 -31.61 -16.55
CA GLU A 268 9.67 -30.25 -16.40
C GLU A 268 8.58 -30.25 -15.33
N LEU A 269 8.45 -29.13 -14.61
CA LEU A 269 7.43 -28.90 -13.60
C LEU A 269 6.26 -28.12 -14.19
N THR A 270 5.06 -28.42 -13.78
CA THR A 270 3.89 -27.56 -13.96
C THR A 270 3.96 -26.35 -13.01
N GLU A 271 3.14 -25.31 -13.26
CA GLU A 271 3.03 -24.16 -12.34
C GLU A 271 2.61 -24.60 -10.94
N ASP A 272 1.68 -25.57 -10.83
CA ASP A 272 1.19 -26.09 -9.53
C ASP A 272 2.28 -26.88 -8.79
N GLU A 273 3.06 -27.71 -9.47
CA GLU A 273 4.18 -28.43 -8.87
C GLU A 273 5.26 -27.46 -8.37
N LEU A 274 5.54 -26.39 -9.14
CA LEU A 274 6.46 -25.34 -8.71
C LEU A 274 5.91 -24.58 -7.49
N LEU A 275 4.60 -24.32 -7.43
CA LEU A 275 3.97 -23.70 -6.27
C LEU A 275 4.09 -24.57 -5.02
N VAL A 276 3.89 -25.88 -5.16
CA VAL A 276 4.08 -26.84 -4.05
C VAL A 276 5.52 -26.83 -3.57
N GLN A 277 6.49 -26.88 -4.49
CA GLN A 277 7.92 -26.79 -4.13
C GLN A 277 8.26 -25.47 -3.42
N LEU A 278 7.64 -24.36 -3.82
CA LEU A 278 7.85 -23.07 -3.16
C LEU A 278 7.31 -23.09 -1.72
N PHE A 279 6.13 -23.65 -1.49
CA PHE A 279 5.58 -23.76 -0.14
C PHE A 279 6.42 -24.67 0.75
N ASP A 280 6.92 -25.78 0.21
CA ASP A 280 7.82 -26.68 0.94
C ASP A 280 9.15 -25.97 1.25
N GLU A 281 9.69 -25.20 0.33
CA GLU A 281 10.92 -24.44 0.55
C GLU A 281 10.69 -23.31 1.57
N VAL A 282 9.57 -22.59 1.53
CA VAL A 282 9.20 -21.60 2.56
C VAL A 282 9.12 -22.28 3.93
N LYS A 283 8.46 -23.42 4.03
CA LYS A 283 8.34 -24.19 5.27
C LYS A 283 9.69 -24.64 5.80
N TYR A 284 10.64 -24.97 4.92
CA TYR A 284 12.00 -25.39 5.28
C TYR A 284 12.86 -24.23 5.77
N ILE A 285 12.85 -23.08 5.06
CA ILE A 285 13.75 -21.96 5.37
C ILE A 285 13.22 -21.05 6.49
N TRP A 286 11.90 -20.91 6.64
CA TRP A 286 11.31 -19.95 7.56
C TRP A 286 11.76 -20.12 9.02
N PRO A 287 11.75 -21.33 9.62
CA PRO A 287 12.33 -21.55 10.95
C PRO A 287 13.81 -21.21 11.01
N LYS A 288 14.57 -21.55 9.96
CA LYS A 288 16.01 -21.28 9.90
C LYS A 288 16.35 -19.79 9.87
N LEU A 289 15.46 -18.98 9.35
CA LEU A 289 15.55 -17.51 9.35
C LEU A 289 15.01 -16.87 10.64
N GLY A 290 14.76 -17.65 11.69
CA GLY A 290 14.29 -17.15 12.99
C GLY A 290 12.82 -16.81 13.05
N ASN A 291 11.99 -17.44 12.23
CA ASN A 291 10.54 -17.29 12.22
C ASN A 291 10.04 -15.83 12.13
N PRO A 292 10.56 -14.97 11.23
CA PRO A 292 10.00 -13.63 11.09
C PRO A 292 8.50 -13.73 10.78
N PRO A 293 7.63 -12.92 11.40
CA PRO A 293 6.22 -12.90 11.04
C PRO A 293 6.05 -12.70 9.54
N LEU A 294 5.17 -13.49 8.91
CA LEU A 294 4.97 -13.43 7.48
C LEU A 294 4.08 -12.23 7.10
N VAL A 295 4.58 -11.06 7.39
CA VAL A 295 4.01 -9.74 7.12
C VAL A 295 4.99 -8.92 6.26
N THR A 296 4.47 -8.03 5.44
CA THR A 296 5.29 -7.13 4.61
C THR A 296 6.16 -6.20 5.49
N PRO A 297 7.49 -6.05 5.22
CA PRO A 297 8.20 -6.57 4.04
C PRO A 297 8.77 -8.00 4.20
N PHE A 298 8.84 -8.56 5.40
CA PHE A 298 9.57 -9.79 5.71
C PHE A 298 9.00 -11.04 5.04
N SER A 299 7.69 -11.09 4.83
CA SER A 299 7.08 -12.15 4.01
C SER A 299 7.63 -12.17 2.57
N GLN A 300 7.96 -11.01 2.00
CA GLN A 300 8.59 -10.92 0.69
C GLN A 300 10.03 -11.44 0.72
N TYR A 301 10.78 -11.15 1.80
CA TYR A 301 12.15 -11.62 1.94
C TYR A 301 12.19 -13.14 2.05
N VAL A 302 11.36 -13.74 2.90
CA VAL A 302 11.26 -15.20 3.02
C VAL A 302 10.85 -15.84 1.68
N LYS A 303 9.83 -15.29 1.01
CA LYS A 303 9.41 -15.76 -0.32
C LYS A 303 10.54 -15.67 -1.34
N ASN A 304 11.29 -14.55 -1.36
CA ASN A 304 12.36 -14.35 -2.31
C ASN A 304 13.52 -15.34 -2.07
N VAL A 305 13.89 -15.58 -0.81
CA VAL A 305 14.91 -16.60 -0.49
C VAL A 305 14.46 -17.97 -0.97
N ALA A 306 13.20 -18.36 -0.71
CA ALA A 306 12.67 -19.65 -1.16
C ALA A 306 12.71 -19.77 -2.69
N LEU A 307 12.26 -18.74 -3.40
CA LEU A 307 12.26 -18.73 -4.87
C LEU A 307 13.68 -18.80 -5.46
N MET A 308 14.61 -18.03 -4.88
CA MET A 308 16.02 -18.04 -5.31
C MET A 308 16.69 -19.37 -5.01
N ASN A 309 16.36 -20.02 -3.89
CA ASN A 309 16.85 -21.37 -3.59
C ASN A 309 16.37 -22.39 -4.63
N ILE A 310 15.07 -22.40 -4.98
CA ILE A 310 14.55 -23.29 -6.02
C ILE A 310 15.26 -23.03 -7.36
N PHE A 311 15.42 -21.77 -7.72
CA PHE A 311 16.13 -21.39 -8.94
C PHE A 311 17.59 -21.86 -8.92
N ALA A 312 18.31 -21.65 -7.82
CA ALA A 312 19.70 -22.11 -7.65
C ALA A 312 19.80 -23.65 -7.74
N MET A 313 18.93 -24.36 -7.01
CA MET A 313 18.88 -25.83 -7.05
C MET A 313 18.53 -26.39 -8.44
N SER A 314 17.69 -25.68 -9.21
CA SER A 314 17.42 -26.05 -10.62
C SER A 314 18.66 -25.97 -11.50
N ARG A 315 19.68 -25.25 -11.07
CA ARG A 315 21.00 -25.12 -11.73
C ARG A 315 22.08 -26.02 -11.13
N GLY A 316 21.73 -26.85 -10.15
CA GLY A 316 22.69 -27.67 -9.41
C GLY A 316 23.53 -26.90 -8.39
N GLN A 317 23.10 -25.71 -8.00
CA GLN A 317 23.74 -24.90 -6.97
C GLN A 317 23.11 -25.17 -5.60
N GLU A 318 23.82 -24.80 -4.54
CA GLU A 318 23.33 -24.94 -3.16
C GLU A 318 22.33 -23.83 -2.79
N ARG A 319 21.53 -24.10 -1.72
CA ARG A 319 20.65 -23.10 -1.10
C ARG A 319 21.46 -21.89 -0.63
N TYR A 320 20.79 -20.75 -0.50
CA TYR A 320 21.34 -19.50 0.03
C TYR A 320 22.51 -18.91 -0.79
N SER A 321 22.73 -19.39 -2.01
CA SER A 321 23.73 -18.82 -2.92
C SER A 321 23.41 -17.38 -3.32
N MET A 322 22.11 -17.01 -3.30
CA MET A 322 21.61 -15.69 -3.62
C MET A 322 20.67 -15.18 -2.53
N ILE A 323 21.17 -14.33 -1.65
CA ILE A 323 20.39 -13.59 -0.64
C ILE A 323 20.62 -12.10 -0.89
N ASP A 324 19.53 -11.34 -1.03
CA ASP A 324 19.59 -9.90 -1.24
C ASP A 324 19.96 -9.12 0.03
N GLU A 325 20.37 -7.87 -0.14
CA GLU A 325 20.85 -7.00 0.96
C GLU A 325 19.75 -6.75 2.02
N ASN A 326 18.50 -6.57 1.63
CA ASN A 326 17.42 -6.35 2.59
C ASN A 326 17.17 -7.58 3.45
N THR A 327 17.24 -8.76 2.85
CA THR A 327 17.15 -10.03 3.57
C THR A 327 18.34 -10.20 4.53
N TRP A 328 19.56 -9.85 4.10
CA TRP A 328 20.71 -9.84 5.00
C TRP A 328 20.53 -8.84 6.15
N ASN A 329 20.02 -7.65 5.91
CA ASN A 329 19.76 -6.66 6.95
C ASN A 329 18.75 -7.17 7.99
N MET A 330 17.74 -7.94 7.58
CA MET A 330 16.85 -8.65 8.51
C MET A 330 17.62 -9.72 9.32
N ILE A 331 18.35 -10.61 8.66
CA ILE A 331 19.11 -11.71 9.30
C ILE A 331 20.13 -11.15 10.31
N LEU A 332 20.81 -10.09 9.96
CA LEU A 332 21.87 -9.47 10.78
C LEU A 332 21.35 -8.59 11.91
N GLY A 333 20.04 -8.43 12.08
CA GLY A 333 19.44 -7.66 13.17
C GLY A 333 19.33 -6.15 12.92
N LYS A 334 19.72 -5.64 11.74
CA LYS A 334 19.66 -4.21 11.41
C LYS A 334 18.22 -3.69 11.23
N ALA A 335 17.26 -4.58 10.97
CA ALA A 335 15.84 -4.26 10.87
C ALA A 335 15.06 -4.49 12.18
N GLY A 336 15.68 -5.09 13.18
CA GLY A 336 15.09 -5.49 14.45
C GLY A 336 15.47 -6.89 14.86
N ARG A 337 15.01 -7.30 16.05
CA ARG A 337 15.26 -8.63 16.58
C ARG A 337 14.28 -9.64 15.99
N LEU A 338 14.80 -10.77 15.50
CA LEU A 338 13.97 -11.89 15.06
C LEU A 338 13.24 -12.54 16.26
N PRO A 339 12.01 -13.00 16.09
CA PRO A 339 11.25 -13.68 17.17
C PRO A 339 11.87 -14.99 17.61
N GLY A 340 12.40 -15.76 16.67
CA GLY A 340 13.07 -17.04 16.91
C GLY A 340 14.58 -16.95 16.75
N LYS A 341 15.26 -18.06 17.02
CA LYS A 341 16.71 -18.18 16.85
C LYS A 341 17.04 -18.48 15.38
N LEU A 342 18.10 -17.85 14.88
CA LEU A 342 18.68 -18.23 13.59
C LEU A 342 19.27 -19.65 13.65
N ASP A 343 19.13 -20.39 12.57
CA ASP A 343 19.81 -21.67 12.39
C ASP A 343 21.32 -21.46 12.27
N GLN A 344 22.09 -22.43 12.77
CA GLN A 344 23.57 -22.37 12.74
C GLN A 344 24.11 -22.26 11.30
N GLU A 345 23.45 -22.90 10.34
CA GLU A 345 23.79 -22.82 8.91
C GLU A 345 23.78 -21.36 8.40
N ILE A 346 22.77 -20.56 8.79
CA ILE A 346 22.67 -19.16 8.40
C ILE A 346 23.72 -18.29 9.10
N ILE A 347 23.99 -18.58 10.38
CA ILE A 347 25.05 -17.89 11.14
C ILE A 347 26.43 -18.15 10.52
N ASP A 348 26.73 -19.38 10.18
CA ASP A 348 28.02 -19.77 9.58
C ASP A 348 28.15 -19.19 8.17
N LEU A 349 27.09 -19.15 7.41
CA LEU A 349 27.06 -18.48 6.10
C LEU A 349 27.34 -16.98 6.22
N ALA A 350 26.73 -16.29 7.19
CA ALA A 350 27.00 -14.87 7.43
C ALA A 350 28.49 -14.63 7.77
N LYS A 351 29.04 -15.46 8.66
CA LYS A 351 30.47 -15.41 9.03
C LYS A 351 31.41 -15.68 7.82
N SER A 352 31.06 -16.64 6.97
CA SER A 352 31.86 -16.96 5.77
C SER A 352 31.92 -15.79 4.77
N LYS A 353 30.92 -14.92 4.83
CA LYS A 353 30.82 -13.69 4.01
C LYS A 353 31.37 -12.45 4.73
N ASN A 354 31.95 -12.60 5.92
CA ASN A 354 32.43 -11.50 6.78
C ASN A 354 31.34 -10.49 7.11
N LEU A 355 30.10 -10.95 7.32
CA LEU A 355 28.98 -10.11 7.72
C LEU A 355 28.86 -10.07 9.24
N GLU A 356 28.67 -8.88 9.79
CA GLU A 356 28.58 -8.64 11.25
C GLU A 356 27.13 -8.51 11.70
N PHE A 357 26.80 -9.19 12.81
CA PHE A 357 25.52 -9.07 13.46
C PHE A 357 25.43 -7.76 14.23
N PHE A 358 24.28 -7.12 14.16
CA PHE A 358 23.98 -5.88 14.84
C PHE A 358 23.07 -6.15 16.06
N GLU A 359 23.52 -5.77 17.26
CA GLU A 359 22.78 -5.98 18.51
C GLU A 359 22.19 -4.67 19.09
N GLY A 360 22.52 -3.52 18.49
CA GLY A 360 22.07 -2.20 18.91
C GLY A 360 20.60 -1.91 18.65
N ASP A 361 20.21 -0.66 18.86
CA ASP A 361 18.89 -0.17 18.44
C ASP A 361 18.88 -0.01 16.93
N PRO A 362 17.96 -0.66 16.20
CA PRO A 362 17.85 -0.52 14.75
C PRO A 362 17.76 0.93 14.26
N GLN A 363 17.17 1.83 15.04
CA GLN A 363 17.08 3.25 14.71
C GLN A 363 18.45 3.94 14.59
N ASP A 364 19.48 3.48 15.30
CA ASP A 364 20.82 4.08 15.28
C ASP A 364 21.49 4.02 13.90
N ASN A 365 21.05 3.08 13.04
CA ASN A 365 21.52 2.98 11.66
C ASN A 365 20.96 4.06 10.73
N TYR A 366 19.98 4.86 11.18
CA TYR A 366 19.23 5.80 10.35
C TYR A 366 19.22 7.21 10.97
N PRO A 367 20.31 8.00 10.79
CA PRO A 367 20.44 9.33 11.38
C PRO A 367 19.38 10.30 10.84
N ASN A 368 19.11 11.34 11.60
CA ASN A 368 18.16 12.40 11.27
C ASN A 368 18.51 13.09 9.94
N VAL A 369 17.49 13.40 9.13
CA VAL A 369 17.65 13.95 7.77
C VAL A 369 16.80 15.19 7.48
N LEU A 370 15.84 15.57 8.31
CA LEU A 370 14.97 16.72 8.04
C LEU A 370 15.74 18.00 7.74
N PRO A 371 16.85 18.36 8.44
CA PRO A 371 17.59 19.57 8.12
C PRO A 371 18.11 19.62 6.67
N LYS A 372 18.49 18.44 6.11
CA LYS A 372 18.90 18.33 4.70
C LYS A 372 17.73 18.61 3.77
N PHE A 373 16.56 18.00 4.03
CA PHE A 373 15.38 18.19 3.17
C PHE A 373 14.83 19.61 3.25
N ILE A 374 14.83 20.24 4.42
CA ILE A 374 14.44 21.65 4.60
C ILE A 374 15.31 22.55 3.73
N LYS A 375 16.63 22.41 3.84
CA LYS A 375 17.57 23.21 3.04
C LYS A 375 17.37 23.01 1.55
N GLU A 376 17.17 21.78 1.11
CA GLU A 376 16.93 21.48 -0.31
C GLU A 376 15.62 22.08 -0.81
N MET A 377 14.53 22.04 -0.02
CA MET A 377 13.26 22.70 -0.39
C MET A 377 13.44 24.20 -0.54
N GLU A 378 14.20 24.85 0.36
CA GLU A 378 14.55 26.28 0.26
C GLU A 378 15.32 26.59 -1.03
N GLU A 379 16.33 25.77 -1.36
CA GLU A 379 17.14 25.92 -2.59
C GLU A 379 16.30 25.73 -3.87
N LEU A 380 15.30 24.84 -3.85
CA LEU A 380 14.40 24.57 -4.96
C LEU A 380 13.18 25.51 -5.02
N GLY A 381 13.02 26.39 -4.02
CA GLY A 381 11.85 27.26 -3.91
C GLY A 381 10.54 26.50 -3.67
N TRP A 382 10.61 25.34 -3.04
CA TRP A 382 9.44 24.54 -2.71
C TRP A 382 8.86 24.92 -1.35
N ASP A 383 7.55 25.13 -1.29
CA ASP A 383 6.81 25.35 -0.05
C ASP A 383 6.74 24.06 0.78
N ARG A 384 6.88 24.19 2.11
CA ARG A 384 6.79 23.06 3.04
C ARG A 384 5.35 22.57 3.24
N GLY A 385 4.37 23.32 2.74
CA GLY A 385 2.94 23.04 2.87
C GLY A 385 2.38 23.40 4.26
N GLN A 386 1.07 23.28 4.38
CA GLN A 386 0.40 23.48 5.65
C GLN A 386 0.85 22.39 6.65
N ASP A 387 1.25 22.80 7.87
CA ASP A 387 1.72 21.88 8.92
C ASP A 387 2.89 20.98 8.47
N ASP A 388 3.77 21.46 7.59
CA ASP A 388 4.92 20.73 7.03
C ASP A 388 4.55 19.48 6.19
N GLU A 389 3.33 19.42 5.64
CA GLU A 389 2.86 18.23 4.92
C GLU A 389 3.67 17.93 3.65
N GLU A 390 4.14 18.95 2.92
CA GLU A 390 4.98 18.78 1.73
C GLU A 390 6.41 18.34 2.11
N LEU A 391 6.96 18.91 3.20
CA LEU A 391 8.24 18.46 3.77
C LEU A 391 8.17 16.98 4.18
N PHE A 392 7.08 16.60 4.85
CA PHE A 392 6.86 15.20 5.25
C PHE A 392 6.80 14.27 4.03
N GLU A 393 6.01 14.59 3.01
CA GLU A 393 5.91 13.77 1.80
C GLU A 393 7.26 13.67 1.07
N PHE A 394 8.02 14.76 1.00
CA PHE A 394 9.35 14.76 0.41
C PHE A 394 10.34 13.88 1.20
N ALA A 395 10.43 14.05 2.51
CA ALA A 395 11.34 13.27 3.34
C ALA A 395 10.94 11.79 3.45
N MET A 396 9.62 11.49 3.43
CA MET A 396 9.10 10.13 3.51
C MET A 396 9.20 9.39 2.18
N HIS A 397 8.96 10.06 1.04
CA HIS A 397 8.86 9.45 -0.29
C HIS A 397 9.63 10.25 -1.34
N GLU A 398 10.92 10.51 -1.10
CA GLU A 398 11.76 11.42 -1.91
C GLU A 398 11.60 11.21 -3.42
N LYS A 399 11.76 9.98 -3.92
CA LYS A 399 11.66 9.67 -5.35
C LYS A 399 10.29 10.00 -5.91
N GLN A 400 9.24 9.49 -5.26
CA GLN A 400 7.85 9.69 -5.70
C GLN A 400 7.44 11.15 -5.64
N TYR A 401 7.91 11.87 -4.61
CA TYR A 401 7.64 13.30 -4.49
C TYR A 401 8.28 14.12 -5.61
N ARG A 402 9.54 13.81 -5.98
CA ARG A 402 10.21 14.44 -7.13
C ARG A 402 9.47 14.14 -8.44
N GLU A 403 9.04 12.90 -8.65
CA GLU A 403 8.22 12.51 -9.81
C GLU A 403 6.88 13.24 -9.84
N TYR A 404 6.26 13.47 -8.67
CA TYR A 404 5.04 14.26 -8.54
C TYR A 404 5.28 15.73 -8.90
N LYS A 405 6.29 16.38 -8.32
CA LYS A 405 6.62 17.79 -8.58
C LYS A 405 7.02 18.05 -10.05
N SER A 406 7.68 17.11 -10.69
CA SER A 406 8.04 17.19 -12.12
C SER A 406 6.87 16.86 -13.07
N GLY A 407 5.74 16.37 -12.56
CA GLY A 407 4.62 15.88 -13.37
C GLY A 407 4.83 14.50 -14.01
N GLU A 408 5.99 13.88 -13.80
CA GLU A 408 6.30 12.56 -14.36
C GLU A 408 5.39 11.45 -13.78
N ALA A 409 5.03 11.55 -12.49
CA ALA A 409 4.11 10.59 -11.86
C ALA A 409 2.76 10.52 -12.59
N LYS A 410 2.20 11.69 -12.99
CA LYS A 410 0.93 11.74 -13.74
C LYS A 410 1.07 11.13 -15.14
N LYS A 411 2.18 11.39 -15.82
CA LYS A 411 2.46 10.82 -17.15
C LYS A 411 2.58 9.29 -17.07
N ASN A 412 3.33 8.80 -16.09
CA ASN A 412 3.53 7.36 -15.88
C ASN A 412 2.22 6.66 -15.55
N PHE A 413 1.40 7.22 -14.64
CA PHE A 413 0.09 6.69 -14.30
C PHE A 413 -0.84 6.60 -15.53
N ASN A 414 -0.93 7.67 -16.32
CA ASN A 414 -1.78 7.68 -17.51
C ASN A 414 -1.32 6.63 -18.53
N ARG A 415 -0.01 6.48 -18.73
CA ARG A 415 0.55 5.46 -19.63
C ARG A 415 0.25 4.05 -19.15
N GLU A 416 0.43 3.78 -17.85
CA GLU A 416 0.14 2.46 -17.26
C GLU A 416 -1.35 2.13 -17.36
N LEU A 417 -2.22 3.07 -17.02
CA LEU A 417 -3.66 2.89 -17.14
C LEU A 417 -4.06 2.55 -18.59
N GLN A 418 -3.55 3.31 -19.54
CA GLN A 418 -3.79 3.06 -20.96
C GLN A 418 -3.36 1.64 -21.37
N GLN A 419 -2.14 1.22 -21.01
CA GLN A 419 -1.64 -0.12 -21.31
C GLN A 419 -2.52 -1.22 -20.72
N LYS A 420 -2.98 -1.05 -19.47
CA LYS A 420 -3.88 -2.01 -18.82
C LYS A 420 -5.26 -2.07 -19.48
N MET A 421 -5.79 -0.93 -19.89
CA MET A 421 -7.05 -0.86 -20.64
C MET A 421 -6.92 -1.58 -22.00
N GLU A 422 -5.89 -1.29 -22.77
CA GLU A 422 -5.62 -1.94 -24.06
C GLU A 422 -5.47 -3.46 -23.92
N ALA A 423 -4.72 -3.90 -22.90
CA ALA A 423 -4.54 -5.33 -22.63
C ALA A 423 -5.87 -6.03 -22.31
N LYS A 424 -6.73 -5.40 -21.51
CA LYS A 424 -8.06 -5.94 -21.16
C LYS A 424 -8.97 -6.03 -22.36
N PHE A 425 -9.04 -5.01 -23.21
CA PHE A 425 -9.85 -5.00 -24.42
C PHE A 425 -9.35 -6.03 -25.46
N LYS A 426 -8.03 -6.10 -25.63
CA LYS A 426 -7.42 -7.10 -26.52
C LYS A 426 -7.73 -8.53 -26.08
N SER A 427 -7.71 -8.81 -24.77
CA SER A 427 -8.07 -10.11 -24.22
C SER A 427 -9.55 -10.45 -24.39
N ALA A 428 -10.42 -9.43 -24.49
CA ALA A 428 -11.85 -9.58 -24.74
C ALA A 428 -12.20 -9.69 -26.24
N GLY A 429 -11.21 -9.67 -27.15
CA GLY A 429 -11.41 -9.73 -28.59
C GLY A 429 -12.04 -8.45 -29.18
N VAL A 430 -12.00 -7.35 -28.45
CA VAL A 430 -12.56 -6.07 -28.86
C VAL A 430 -11.44 -5.15 -29.33
N GLU A 431 -11.42 -4.82 -30.60
CA GLU A 431 -10.55 -3.78 -31.15
C GLU A 431 -11.18 -2.42 -30.80
N VAL A 432 -10.66 -1.77 -29.75
CA VAL A 432 -11.19 -0.48 -29.30
C VAL A 432 -10.21 0.63 -29.71
N LYS A 433 -10.68 1.61 -30.47
CA LYS A 433 -10.09 2.94 -30.42
C LYS A 433 -10.33 3.45 -29.00
N MET A 434 -9.24 3.59 -28.23
CA MET A 434 -9.31 4.04 -26.84
C MET A 434 -10.09 5.34 -26.75
N PRO A 435 -11.14 5.41 -25.91
CA PRO A 435 -11.75 6.70 -25.61
C PRO A 435 -10.70 7.57 -24.90
N ASP A 436 -10.64 8.83 -25.24
CA ASP A 436 -9.89 9.78 -24.46
C ASP A 436 -10.46 9.77 -23.04
N LEU A 437 -9.66 9.37 -22.05
CA LEU A 437 -10.08 9.30 -20.65
C LEU A 437 -10.62 10.64 -20.12
N ARG A 438 -10.28 11.74 -20.79
CA ARG A 438 -10.77 13.09 -20.48
C ARG A 438 -12.10 13.40 -21.16
N ALA A 439 -12.41 12.75 -22.28
CA ALA A 439 -13.73 12.87 -22.91
C ALA A 439 -14.85 12.32 -22.01
N THR A 440 -14.55 11.37 -21.11
CA THR A 440 -15.50 10.90 -20.09
C THR A 440 -15.71 11.90 -18.97
N LYS A 441 -14.71 12.75 -18.68
CA LYS A 441 -14.82 13.81 -17.68
C LYS A 441 -15.67 15.00 -18.16
N TYR A 442 -15.66 15.22 -19.48
CA TYR A 442 -16.41 16.30 -20.14
C TYR A 442 -17.18 15.74 -21.35
N PRO A 443 -18.24 14.95 -21.15
CA PRO A 443 -18.90 14.19 -22.21
C PRO A 443 -19.51 15.06 -23.32
N ASN A 444 -19.77 16.33 -23.03
CA ASN A 444 -20.34 17.30 -23.98
C ASN A 444 -19.30 18.31 -24.50
N ALA A 445 -18.04 18.16 -24.13
CA ALA A 445 -17.00 19.10 -24.51
C ALA A 445 -16.20 18.60 -25.73
N GLU A 446 -15.92 19.50 -26.64
CA GLU A 446 -15.04 19.26 -27.77
C GLU A 446 -13.61 19.73 -27.51
N ARG A 447 -12.67 19.16 -28.25
CA ARG A 447 -11.24 19.39 -28.06
C ARG A 447 -10.78 20.57 -28.92
N VAL A 448 -9.91 21.38 -28.34
CA VAL A 448 -9.05 22.29 -29.07
C VAL A 448 -7.65 21.69 -29.09
N GLU A 449 -7.19 21.33 -30.29
CA GLU A 449 -5.93 20.61 -30.48
C GLU A 449 -4.86 21.52 -31.12
N SER A 450 -3.61 21.27 -30.78
CA SER A 450 -2.45 21.93 -31.40
C SER A 450 -2.37 21.57 -32.89
N THR A 451 -2.17 22.56 -33.74
CA THR A 451 -2.05 22.44 -35.19
C THR A 451 -0.68 21.95 -35.66
N SER A 452 0.34 22.20 -34.85
CA SER A 452 1.74 21.85 -35.14
C SER A 452 2.54 21.63 -33.86
N LYS A 453 3.81 21.27 -34.01
CA LYS A 453 4.77 21.22 -32.89
C LYS A 453 5.27 22.62 -32.57
N GLY A 454 5.17 23.01 -31.30
CA GLY A 454 5.64 24.33 -30.85
C GLY A 454 5.56 24.54 -29.36
N ARG A 455 5.89 25.73 -28.92
CA ARG A 455 5.71 26.19 -27.54
C ARG A 455 4.36 26.90 -27.42
N LEU A 456 3.52 26.46 -26.52
CA LEU A 456 2.17 27.01 -26.31
C LEU A 456 2.26 28.39 -25.64
N ILE A 457 1.58 29.38 -26.23
CA ILE A 457 1.39 30.72 -25.70
C ILE A 457 -0.12 30.97 -25.58
N TRP A 458 -0.60 31.21 -24.36
CA TRP A 458 -1.95 31.70 -24.13
C TRP A 458 -2.00 33.19 -24.50
N GLU A 459 -3.05 33.90 -24.20
CA GLU A 459 -3.23 35.30 -24.58
C GLU A 459 -2.00 36.16 -24.22
N LEU A 460 -1.53 36.97 -25.15
CA LEU A 460 -0.44 37.93 -24.95
C LEU A 460 -1.04 39.28 -24.54
N ASP A 461 -0.81 39.73 -23.32
CA ASP A 461 -1.09 41.10 -22.95
C ASP A 461 0.14 42.01 -23.26
N TYR A 462 -0.07 43.34 -23.21
CA TYR A 462 0.97 44.33 -23.48
C TYR A 462 2.13 44.35 -22.47
N ASN A 463 2.07 43.49 -21.41
CA ASN A 463 3.03 43.42 -20.33
C ASN A 463 3.74 42.07 -20.22
N ASP A 464 3.73 41.22 -21.24
CA ASP A 464 4.29 39.88 -21.29
C ASP A 464 3.71 38.87 -20.25
N HIS A 465 2.53 39.17 -19.67
CA HIS A 465 1.84 38.23 -18.80
C HIS A 465 0.80 37.47 -19.60
N SER A 466 1.10 36.21 -19.84
CA SER A 466 0.19 35.31 -20.51
C SER A 466 -0.60 34.49 -19.46
N ILE A 467 -1.91 34.61 -19.49
CA ILE A 467 -2.83 33.91 -18.57
C ILE A 467 -3.69 32.95 -19.40
N PRO A 468 -3.73 31.65 -19.05
CA PRO A 468 -4.69 30.73 -19.65
C PRO A 468 -6.12 31.23 -19.46
N PRO A 469 -7.04 31.03 -20.42
CA PRO A 469 -8.41 31.46 -20.29
C PRO A 469 -9.06 30.77 -19.08
N ALA A 470 -9.82 31.55 -18.31
CA ALA A 470 -10.52 31.06 -17.14
C ALA A 470 -11.63 30.07 -17.53
N HIS A 471 -11.97 29.15 -16.61
CA HIS A 471 -13.15 28.31 -16.76
C HIS A 471 -14.40 29.17 -17.02
N GLY A 472 -15.17 28.81 -18.04
CA GLY A 472 -16.35 29.55 -18.47
C GLY A 472 -16.11 30.68 -19.47
N THR A 473 -14.84 30.99 -19.87
CA THR A 473 -14.52 31.92 -20.96
C THR A 473 -15.19 31.44 -22.25
N SER A 474 -15.95 32.31 -22.92
CA SER A 474 -16.68 31.98 -24.15
C SER A 474 -15.85 32.30 -25.38
N PHE A 475 -15.90 31.43 -26.36
CA PHE A 475 -15.30 31.58 -27.69
C PHE A 475 -16.36 31.38 -28.76
N ALA A 476 -16.32 32.15 -29.83
CA ALA A 476 -17.08 31.92 -31.05
C ALA A 476 -16.31 30.97 -31.98
N GLU A 477 -17.00 30.38 -32.93
CA GLU A 477 -16.34 29.58 -34.00
C GLU A 477 -15.34 30.45 -34.76
N GLY A 478 -14.11 29.98 -34.88
CA GLY A 478 -13.01 30.69 -35.53
C GLY A 478 -12.18 31.60 -34.62
N ASP A 479 -12.59 31.76 -33.34
CA ASP A 479 -11.79 32.54 -32.39
C ASP A 479 -10.45 31.85 -32.09
N VAL A 480 -9.43 32.66 -31.84
CA VAL A 480 -8.11 32.20 -31.43
C VAL A 480 -8.18 31.83 -29.94
N VAL A 481 -7.88 30.58 -29.62
CA VAL A 481 -7.86 30.06 -28.24
C VAL A 481 -6.47 30.14 -27.63
N ALA A 482 -5.43 29.96 -28.46
CA ALA A 482 -4.03 30.03 -28.05
C ALA A 482 -3.13 30.26 -29.27
N TYR A 483 -1.85 30.49 -29.02
CA TYR A 483 -0.81 30.63 -30.03
C TYR A 483 0.25 29.55 -29.84
N LEU A 484 0.98 29.23 -30.94
CA LEU A 484 2.15 28.37 -30.95
C LEU A 484 3.36 29.11 -31.46
N GLU A 485 4.40 29.18 -30.66
CA GLU A 485 5.71 29.59 -31.13
C GLU A 485 6.40 28.38 -31.80
N THR A 486 6.56 28.45 -33.11
CA THR A 486 7.19 27.41 -33.92
C THR A 486 8.49 27.95 -34.55
N PRO A 487 9.37 27.10 -35.09
CA PRO A 487 10.55 27.56 -35.82
C PRO A 487 10.24 28.47 -37.02
N ASN A 488 8.99 28.43 -37.52
CA ASN A 488 8.53 29.21 -38.66
C ASN A 488 7.78 30.51 -38.28
N GLY A 489 7.65 30.78 -36.98
CA GLY A 489 6.91 31.94 -36.45
C GLY A 489 5.77 31.55 -35.53
N ILE A 490 4.88 32.49 -35.24
CA ILE A 490 3.72 32.27 -34.37
C ILE A 490 2.54 31.80 -35.21
N GLU A 491 1.96 30.65 -34.82
CA GLU A 491 0.77 30.09 -35.42
C GLU A 491 -0.42 30.22 -34.44
N GLU A 492 -1.65 30.41 -34.97
CA GLU A 492 -2.86 30.53 -34.20
C GLU A 492 -3.54 29.17 -34.03
N ILE A 493 -3.93 28.82 -32.81
CA ILE A 493 -4.83 27.69 -32.52
C ILE A 493 -6.25 28.25 -32.41
N LYS A 494 -7.10 27.93 -33.38
CA LYS A 494 -8.49 28.41 -33.45
C LYS A 494 -9.46 27.29 -33.08
N THR A 495 -10.58 27.66 -32.47
CA THR A 495 -11.69 26.74 -32.27
C THR A 495 -12.54 26.62 -33.54
N ASN A 496 -12.99 25.40 -33.85
CA ASN A 496 -13.86 25.12 -35.00
C ASN A 496 -15.35 25.17 -34.61
N PHE A 497 -15.67 25.61 -33.40
CA PHE A 497 -17.05 25.67 -32.88
C PHE A 497 -17.14 26.72 -31.76
N ALA A 498 -18.34 27.22 -31.51
CA ALA A 498 -18.60 28.09 -30.39
C ALA A 498 -18.76 27.30 -29.10
N GLY A 499 -18.20 27.77 -27.98
CA GLY A 499 -18.29 27.08 -26.71
C GLY A 499 -17.65 27.84 -25.55
N LYS A 500 -17.72 27.26 -24.36
CA LYS A 500 -17.09 27.79 -23.14
C LYS A 500 -16.00 26.85 -22.65
N ILE A 501 -14.88 27.43 -22.21
CA ILE A 501 -13.78 26.66 -21.60
C ILE A 501 -14.28 25.90 -20.37
N VAL A 502 -14.11 24.57 -20.38
CA VAL A 502 -14.35 23.68 -19.23
C VAL A 502 -13.06 23.14 -18.65
N SER A 503 -11.98 23.10 -19.44
CA SER A 503 -10.66 22.71 -18.95
C SER A 503 -9.56 23.25 -19.84
N VAL A 504 -8.46 23.67 -19.23
CA VAL A 504 -7.19 23.99 -19.87
C VAL A 504 -6.21 22.86 -19.55
N GLU A 505 -5.60 22.25 -20.57
CA GLU A 505 -4.82 21.01 -20.44
C GLU A 505 -3.31 21.22 -20.51
N LYS A 506 -2.89 22.38 -20.99
CA LYS A 506 -1.49 22.77 -21.13
C LYS A 506 -1.26 24.12 -20.47
N GLN A 507 -0.08 24.32 -19.94
CA GLN A 507 0.30 25.60 -19.32
C GLN A 507 1.05 26.47 -20.30
N GLN A 508 1.19 27.76 -19.95
CA GLN A 508 2.04 28.71 -20.68
C GLN A 508 3.45 28.15 -20.82
N GLY A 509 3.98 28.15 -22.05
CA GLY A 509 5.32 27.70 -22.36
C GLY A 509 5.51 26.19 -22.52
N ASP A 510 4.45 25.40 -22.36
CA ASP A 510 4.53 23.95 -22.60
C ASP A 510 4.89 23.66 -24.06
N LEU A 511 5.78 22.69 -24.26
CA LEU A 511 6.04 22.13 -25.58
C LEU A 511 4.92 21.16 -25.93
N VAL A 512 4.28 21.36 -27.08
CA VAL A 512 3.20 20.54 -27.59
C VAL A 512 3.57 19.94 -28.96
N GLU A 513 3.05 18.77 -29.22
CA GLU A 513 3.11 18.12 -30.55
C GLU A 513 1.80 18.36 -31.28
N LYS A 514 1.81 18.19 -32.60
CA LYS A 514 0.56 18.25 -33.41
C LYS A 514 -0.46 17.25 -32.90
N GLY A 515 -1.69 17.71 -32.64
CA GLY A 515 -2.79 16.89 -32.11
C GLY A 515 -2.84 16.80 -30.59
N ASP A 516 -1.91 17.44 -29.87
CA ASP A 516 -2.02 17.57 -28.42
C ASP A 516 -3.23 18.45 -28.07
N VAL A 517 -4.06 17.97 -27.14
CA VAL A 517 -5.20 18.74 -26.64
C VAL A 517 -4.70 19.87 -25.73
N VAL A 518 -5.04 21.09 -26.04
CA VAL A 518 -4.68 22.28 -25.26
C VAL A 518 -5.81 22.73 -24.34
N ALA A 519 -7.07 22.56 -24.75
CA ALA A 519 -8.24 22.90 -23.96
C ALA A 519 -9.46 22.05 -24.38
N TYR A 520 -10.49 22.05 -23.50
CA TYR A 520 -11.82 21.52 -23.79
C TYR A 520 -12.85 22.65 -23.72
N LEU A 521 -13.74 22.71 -24.70
CA LEU A 521 -14.86 23.66 -24.76
C LEU A 521 -16.17 22.90 -24.82
N GLU A 522 -17.13 23.29 -23.97
CA GLU A 522 -18.53 22.79 -23.99
C GLU A 522 -19.38 23.75 -24.84
N LYS A 523 -20.22 23.17 -25.74
CA LYS A 523 -21.14 23.93 -26.60
C LYS A 523 -22.27 24.60 -25.84
#